data_423e7298662a866af7451a210c6b5ede
#
_entry.id   423e7298662a866af7451a210c6b5ede
#
_cell.length_a   1.000
_cell.length_b   1.000
_cell.length_c   1.000
_cell.angle_alpha   90.00
_cell.angle_beta   90.00
_cell.angle_gamma   90.00
#
_symmetry.space_group_name_H-M   'P 1'
#
loop_
_entity.id
_entity.type
_entity.pdbx_description
1 polymer ?
#
loop_
_entity_poly.entity_id
_entity_poly.type
_entity_poly.pdbx_seq_one_letter_code
_entity_poly.pdbx_strand_id
1 'polypeptide(L)'
;MIEMRRYLHRHPELSYQEHETADFIQKKLREYGIPYRSEIAGTGILGIIKGKHEGRTVALRADMDALPIQEENDHSYVSVHEGVMHACGHDAHMAMLLGAAKILKNLQDEIYGTVLLVFQPAEEKSPVGGAIPMMEAGVFEDFMPDVIYAQHVWPYLPAGQIGIRDREMLGASDNFKVILKGVGGHASLPHLTTDPVVTAGFLIVSLQTIVSRSLDPRHPSVLTIGSIHGGTAHNVIGNTVTLEGSIRTFGEDTRKRIKERFYEITTNVAEMYNNEVEIDYQEGYPATVNTPRWARLARRSAQNLFGKDATPMIEPAMASEDFSRFLEKIPGAYIFLGAQMENSEEQKGLHDPRFNINEEVLPMGAAFLAKVAIDTLNELKENTIRIWID
;
A
#
# COMPACT_ATOMS: atom_id res chain seq x y z
N MET A 1 23.42 2.59 5.75
CA MET A 1 22.04 2.20 5.41
C MET A 1 21.89 0.69 5.37
N ILE A 2 22.76 -0.05 4.70
CA ILE A 2 22.69 -1.52 4.66
C ILE A 2 22.63 -2.13 6.07
N GLU A 3 23.49 -1.72 6.98
CA GLU A 3 23.45 -2.20 8.38
C GLU A 3 22.13 -1.87 9.11
N MET A 4 21.54 -0.71 8.83
CA MET A 4 20.23 -0.33 9.41
C MET A 4 19.12 -1.22 8.84
N ARG A 5 19.09 -1.43 7.52
CA ARG A 5 18.15 -2.33 6.86
C ARG A 5 18.25 -3.75 7.41
N ARG A 6 19.46 -4.30 7.51
CA ARG A 6 19.70 -5.65 8.01
C ARG A 6 19.35 -5.82 9.49
N TYR A 7 19.55 -4.77 10.30
CA TYR A 7 19.10 -4.77 11.68
C TYR A 7 17.56 -4.85 11.76
N LEU A 8 16.86 -4.00 11.02
CA LEU A 8 15.39 -3.99 10.97
C LEU A 8 14.84 -5.30 10.40
N HIS A 9 15.44 -5.82 9.33
CA HIS A 9 15.06 -7.10 8.74
C HIS A 9 15.17 -8.26 9.74
N ARG A 10 16.20 -8.22 10.57
CA ARG A 10 16.47 -9.26 11.58
C ARG A 10 15.50 -9.21 12.77
N HIS A 11 14.90 -8.03 13.04
CA HIS A 11 13.99 -7.81 14.16
C HIS A 11 12.64 -7.29 13.68
N PRO A 12 11.91 -8.06 12.83
CA PRO A 12 10.64 -7.64 12.28
C PRO A 12 9.54 -7.74 13.33
N GLU A 13 8.60 -6.81 13.32
CA GLU A 13 7.44 -6.80 14.20
C GLU A 13 6.16 -6.63 13.39
N LEU A 14 5.08 -7.29 13.83
CA LEU A 14 3.78 -7.24 13.16
C LEU A 14 3.10 -5.87 13.33
N SER A 15 2.14 -5.61 12.45
CA SER A 15 1.30 -4.41 12.47
C SER A 15 0.78 -4.05 13.87
N TYR A 16 0.97 -2.81 14.29
CA TYR A 16 0.66 -2.26 15.63
C TYR A 16 1.49 -2.83 16.81
N GLN A 17 2.53 -3.60 16.53
CA GLN A 17 3.44 -4.16 17.53
C GLN A 17 4.91 -3.75 17.29
N GLU A 18 5.14 -2.73 16.47
CA GLU A 18 6.45 -2.27 16.00
C GLU A 18 7.20 -1.46 17.07
N HIS A 19 7.29 -1.98 18.31
CA HIS A 19 7.84 -1.26 19.46
C HIS A 19 9.37 -1.12 19.39
N GLU A 20 10.09 -2.23 19.12
CA GLU A 20 11.55 -2.21 18.99
C GLU A 20 11.98 -1.44 17.73
N THR A 21 11.21 -1.57 16.65
CA THR A 21 11.36 -0.82 15.41
C THR A 21 11.22 0.68 15.67
N ALA A 22 10.18 1.10 16.39
CA ALA A 22 9.97 2.48 16.79
C ALA A 22 11.11 3.01 17.66
N ASP A 23 11.57 2.24 18.64
CA ASP A 23 12.70 2.61 19.50
C ASP A 23 14.00 2.78 18.69
N PHE A 24 14.24 1.90 17.73
CA PHE A 24 15.38 2.02 16.81
C PHE A 24 15.33 3.32 16.00
N ILE A 25 14.18 3.65 15.41
CA ILE A 25 13.98 4.88 14.65
C ILE A 25 14.18 6.12 15.53
N GLN A 26 13.56 6.15 16.72
CA GLN A 26 13.72 7.24 17.68
C GLN A 26 15.19 7.43 18.07
N LYS A 27 15.93 6.35 18.30
CA LYS A 27 17.36 6.40 18.58
C LYS A 27 18.13 7.03 17.42
N LYS A 28 17.82 6.66 16.16
CA LYS A 28 18.47 7.26 14.99
C LYS A 28 18.15 8.74 14.80
N LEU A 29 16.90 9.14 15.01
CA LEU A 29 16.52 10.55 14.96
C LEU A 29 17.23 11.37 16.04
N ARG A 30 17.38 10.84 17.25
CA ARG A 30 18.19 11.46 18.33
C ARG A 30 19.66 11.58 17.94
N GLU A 31 20.26 10.53 17.40
CA GLU A 31 21.65 10.53 16.92
C GLU A 31 21.89 11.59 15.82
N TYR A 32 20.89 11.85 14.99
CA TYR A 32 20.96 12.87 13.93
C TYR A 32 20.59 14.28 14.43
N GLY A 33 20.15 14.44 15.67
CA GLY A 33 19.68 15.70 16.22
C GLY A 33 18.41 16.21 15.55
N ILE A 34 17.51 15.30 15.18
CA ILE A 34 16.21 15.61 14.56
C ILE A 34 15.12 15.52 15.65
N PRO A 35 14.40 16.60 15.93
CA PRO A 35 13.21 16.57 16.79
C PRO A 35 12.14 15.64 16.23
N TYR A 36 11.42 14.96 17.12
CA TYR A 36 10.35 14.04 16.70
C TYR A 36 9.23 13.97 17.75
N ARG A 37 8.06 13.50 17.31
CA ARG A 37 6.94 13.03 18.13
C ARG A 37 6.81 11.52 17.93
N SER A 38 6.54 10.78 18.98
CA SER A 38 6.36 9.32 18.97
C SER A 38 4.99 8.93 19.51
N GLU A 39 4.70 7.64 19.51
CA GLU A 39 3.44 7.04 20.00
C GLU A 39 2.19 7.56 19.24
N ILE A 40 2.36 7.98 17.99
CA ILE A 40 1.26 8.41 17.12
C ILE A 40 0.55 7.17 16.60
N ALA A 41 -0.72 6.98 16.96
CA ALA A 41 -1.47 5.75 16.66
C ALA A 41 -0.76 4.47 17.14
N GLY A 42 -0.13 4.53 18.32
CA GLY A 42 0.60 3.44 18.94
C GLY A 42 2.10 3.54 18.74
N THR A 43 2.62 3.11 17.62
CA THR A 43 4.07 3.02 17.35
C THR A 43 4.60 4.04 16.33
N GLY A 44 3.71 4.82 15.70
CA GLY A 44 4.07 5.78 14.66
C GLY A 44 4.94 6.94 15.17
N ILE A 45 5.79 7.46 14.28
CA ILE A 45 6.74 8.53 14.60
C ILE A 45 6.68 9.62 13.53
N LEU A 46 6.77 10.88 13.97
CA LEU A 46 6.92 12.04 13.11
C LEU A 46 8.23 12.75 13.42
N GLY A 47 9.25 12.63 12.55
CA GLY A 47 10.45 13.45 12.60
C GLY A 47 10.21 14.80 11.92
N ILE A 48 10.87 15.87 12.43
CA ILE A 48 10.63 17.24 11.98
C ILE A 48 11.97 17.92 11.67
N ILE A 49 12.20 18.26 10.41
CA ILE A 49 13.37 19.04 9.98
C ILE A 49 12.88 20.41 9.53
N LYS A 50 13.01 21.40 10.42
CA LYS A 50 12.76 22.80 10.07
C LYS A 50 13.99 23.37 9.40
N GLY A 51 13.86 23.83 8.17
CA GLY A 51 14.90 24.59 7.49
C GLY A 51 15.20 25.91 8.15
N LYS A 52 16.31 26.55 7.78
CA LYS A 52 16.71 27.86 8.27
C LYS A 52 15.77 28.98 7.82
N HIS A 53 15.10 28.78 6.69
CA HIS A 53 14.21 29.76 6.08
C HIS A 53 12.76 29.30 6.20
N GLU A 54 11.84 30.23 6.46
CA GLU A 54 10.42 29.96 6.44
C GLU A 54 9.97 29.51 5.05
N GLY A 55 8.92 28.67 5.00
CA GLY A 55 8.39 28.15 3.74
C GLY A 55 7.31 27.11 3.94
N ARG A 56 7.06 26.33 2.92
CA ARG A 56 6.05 25.29 2.84
C ARG A 56 6.50 23.99 3.52
N THR A 57 5.58 23.05 3.61
CA THR A 57 5.85 21.78 4.29
C THR A 57 5.71 20.60 3.31
N VAL A 58 6.71 19.72 3.31
CA VAL A 58 6.69 18.47 2.54
C VAL A 58 6.83 17.30 3.50
N ALA A 59 6.02 16.24 3.30
CA ALA A 59 6.15 15.00 4.06
C ALA A 59 6.77 13.88 3.20
N LEU A 60 7.60 13.07 3.83
CA LEU A 60 8.13 11.81 3.31
C LEU A 60 7.68 10.69 4.21
N ARG A 61 7.17 9.57 3.66
CA ARG A 61 6.64 8.46 4.44
C ARG A 61 7.40 7.16 4.18
N ALA A 62 7.60 6.39 5.22
CA ALA A 62 7.95 4.98 5.19
C ALA A 62 7.02 4.22 6.14
N ASP A 63 6.59 3.03 5.72
CA ASP A 63 5.91 2.02 6.52
C ASP A 63 6.90 1.28 7.42
N MET A 64 6.40 0.60 8.49
CA MET A 64 7.27 0.04 9.54
C MET A 64 7.04 -1.44 9.79
N ASP A 65 5.86 -1.95 9.50
CA ASP A 65 5.41 -3.26 9.92
C ASP A 65 5.94 -4.40 9.04
N ALA A 66 5.91 -5.61 9.58
CA ALA A 66 6.26 -6.86 8.94
C ALA A 66 5.04 -7.79 8.81
N LEU A 67 5.24 -8.91 8.15
CA LEU A 67 4.21 -9.88 7.81
C LEU A 67 4.34 -11.18 8.65
N PRO A 68 3.23 -11.88 8.92
CA PRO A 68 3.23 -13.18 9.59
C PRO A 68 3.66 -14.30 8.61
N ILE A 69 4.92 -14.24 8.18
CA ILE A 69 5.53 -15.16 7.22
C ILE A 69 6.79 -15.74 7.84
N GLN A 70 6.93 -17.09 7.80
CA GLN A 70 8.17 -17.74 8.18
C GLN A 70 9.20 -17.52 7.08
N GLU A 71 10.31 -16.87 7.43
CA GLU A 71 11.40 -16.63 6.49
C GLU A 71 12.13 -17.94 6.14
N GLU A 72 12.44 -18.10 4.84
CA GLU A 72 13.13 -19.27 4.28
C GLU A 72 14.49 -18.90 3.61
N ASN A 73 14.98 -17.69 3.84
CA ASN A 73 16.31 -17.27 3.36
C ASN A 73 17.43 -17.90 4.21
N ASP A 74 18.67 -17.91 3.66
CA ASP A 74 19.88 -18.44 4.31
C ASP A 74 20.97 -17.39 4.54
N HIS A 75 20.67 -16.10 4.30
CA HIS A 75 21.62 -15.00 4.55
C HIS A 75 21.84 -14.73 6.05
N SER A 76 22.91 -14.04 6.40
CA SER A 76 23.34 -13.82 7.79
C SER A 76 22.44 -12.91 8.64
N TYR A 77 21.44 -12.27 8.05
CA TYR A 77 20.50 -11.34 8.70
C TYR A 77 19.04 -11.80 8.63
N VAL A 78 18.79 -13.11 8.53
CA VAL A 78 17.44 -13.68 8.63
C VAL A 78 16.75 -13.23 9.92
N SER A 79 15.42 -13.17 9.90
CA SER A 79 14.60 -12.86 11.06
C SER A 79 14.96 -13.74 12.27
N VAL A 80 15.04 -13.12 13.44
CA VAL A 80 15.17 -13.86 14.72
C VAL A 80 13.81 -14.13 15.36
N HIS A 81 12.73 -13.62 14.79
CA HIS A 81 11.35 -13.82 15.24
C HIS A 81 10.71 -14.89 14.37
N GLU A 82 10.44 -16.06 14.96
CA GLU A 82 9.80 -17.17 14.26
C GLU A 82 8.44 -16.74 13.71
N GLY A 83 8.16 -17.04 12.45
CA GLY A 83 6.90 -16.74 11.79
C GLY A 83 6.70 -15.27 11.43
N VAL A 84 7.73 -14.40 11.53
CA VAL A 84 7.61 -12.98 11.18
C VAL A 84 8.76 -12.56 10.27
N MET A 85 8.47 -11.84 9.18
CA MET A 85 9.45 -11.42 8.19
C MET A 85 9.08 -10.09 7.54
N HIS A 86 10.07 -9.23 7.25
CA HIS A 86 9.89 -8.10 6.33
C HIS A 86 9.85 -8.58 4.87
N ALA A 87 8.75 -9.23 4.47
CA ALA A 87 8.58 -9.76 3.11
C ALA A 87 8.01 -8.75 2.12
N CYS A 88 7.78 -7.49 2.54
CA CYS A 88 7.35 -6.38 1.68
C CYS A 88 8.43 -5.29 1.51
N GLY A 89 9.54 -5.36 2.27
CA GLY A 89 10.67 -4.43 2.14
C GLY A 89 10.56 -3.16 2.96
N HIS A 90 9.68 -3.12 3.96
CA HIS A 90 9.50 -1.96 4.84
C HIS A 90 10.77 -1.65 5.66
N ASP A 91 11.60 -2.65 5.95
CA ASP A 91 12.96 -2.50 6.50
C ASP A 91 13.85 -1.60 5.63
N ALA A 92 13.75 -1.75 4.30
CA ALA A 92 14.45 -0.90 3.34
C ALA A 92 13.86 0.50 3.28
N HIS A 93 12.52 0.64 3.33
CA HIS A 93 11.85 1.94 3.31
C HIS A 93 12.25 2.79 4.51
N MET A 94 12.25 2.21 5.72
CA MET A 94 12.73 2.88 6.93
C MET A 94 14.21 3.27 6.83
N ALA A 95 15.06 2.37 6.36
CA ALA A 95 16.49 2.65 6.19
C ALA A 95 16.75 3.78 5.19
N MET A 96 15.99 3.84 4.10
CA MET A 96 16.08 4.90 3.11
C MET A 96 15.56 6.23 3.65
N LEU A 97 14.44 6.24 4.40
CA LEU A 97 13.93 7.46 5.00
C LEU A 97 14.86 8.01 6.08
N LEU A 98 15.49 7.16 6.90
CA LEU A 98 16.55 7.56 7.83
C LEU A 98 17.79 8.08 7.11
N GLY A 99 18.14 7.50 5.97
CA GLY A 99 19.21 8.00 5.10
C GLY A 99 18.90 9.39 4.55
N ALA A 100 17.70 9.60 4.03
CA ALA A 100 17.21 10.90 3.56
C ALA A 100 17.17 11.93 4.71
N ALA A 101 16.73 11.51 5.90
CA ALA A 101 16.73 12.33 7.10
C ALA A 101 18.12 12.90 7.43
N LYS A 102 19.15 12.06 7.35
CA LYS A 102 20.54 12.48 7.58
C LYS A 102 21.03 13.47 6.52
N ILE A 103 20.70 13.22 5.24
CA ILE A 103 21.04 14.13 4.13
C ILE A 103 20.37 15.48 4.35
N LEU A 104 19.06 15.49 4.59
CA LEU A 104 18.27 16.71 4.81
C LEU A 104 18.71 17.48 6.04
N LYS A 105 19.09 16.78 7.12
CA LYS A 105 19.63 17.42 8.33
C LYS A 105 20.94 18.12 8.06
N ASN A 106 21.83 17.53 7.26
CA ASN A 106 23.11 18.17 6.88
C ASN A 106 22.89 19.39 5.97
N LEU A 107 21.82 19.42 5.20
CA LEU A 107 21.45 20.53 4.32
C LEU A 107 20.44 21.50 4.95
N GLN A 108 20.18 21.37 6.26
CA GLN A 108 19.13 22.12 6.96
C GLN A 108 19.20 23.64 6.75
N ASP A 109 20.42 24.20 6.68
CA ASP A 109 20.65 25.65 6.49
C ASP A 109 20.27 26.13 5.07
N GLU A 110 20.14 25.21 4.10
CA GLU A 110 19.77 25.49 2.72
C GLU A 110 18.29 25.26 2.44
N ILE A 111 17.55 24.68 3.41
CA ILE A 111 16.14 24.31 3.24
C ILE A 111 15.24 25.53 3.50
N TYR A 112 14.29 25.77 2.57
CA TYR A 112 13.22 26.74 2.68
C TYR A 112 11.90 26.03 3.02
N GLY A 113 11.56 25.99 4.30
CA GLY A 113 10.36 25.31 4.80
C GLY A 113 10.65 24.16 5.76
N THR A 114 9.74 23.20 5.80
CA THR A 114 9.79 22.07 6.74
C THR A 114 9.70 20.75 5.99
N VAL A 115 10.52 19.78 6.38
CA VAL A 115 10.37 18.39 5.93
C VAL A 115 9.92 17.53 7.10
N LEU A 116 8.82 16.82 6.93
CA LEU A 116 8.26 15.86 7.87
C LEU A 116 8.67 14.45 7.45
N LEU A 117 9.10 13.66 8.42
CA LEU A 117 9.50 12.27 8.25
C LEU A 117 8.46 11.39 8.95
N VAL A 118 7.56 10.80 8.19
CA VAL A 118 6.46 9.97 8.70
C VAL A 118 6.90 8.51 8.68
N PHE A 119 7.10 7.92 9.86
CA PHE A 119 7.29 6.49 10.02
C PHE A 119 5.96 5.90 10.46
N GLN A 120 5.31 5.18 9.56
CA GLN A 120 3.93 4.76 9.72
C GLN A 120 3.83 3.28 10.09
N PRO A 121 3.07 2.92 11.15
CA PRO A 121 2.79 1.53 11.51
C PRO A 121 1.72 0.92 10.59
N ALA A 122 1.60 -0.41 10.64
CA ALA A 122 0.43 -1.18 10.27
C ALA A 122 -0.11 -0.97 8.83
N GLU A 123 0.77 -0.83 7.85
CA GLU A 123 0.35 -0.74 6.44
C GLU A 123 -0.39 -2.02 6.01
N GLU A 124 0.11 -3.19 6.41
CA GLU A 124 -0.39 -4.52 6.05
C GLU A 124 -1.71 -4.90 6.75
N LYS A 125 -2.24 -4.03 7.62
CA LYS A 125 -3.46 -4.31 8.40
C LYS A 125 -4.74 -3.78 7.73
N SER A 126 -4.95 -4.18 6.46
CA SER A 126 -6.21 -3.86 5.76
C SER A 126 -7.44 -4.39 6.53
N PRO A 127 -8.59 -3.68 6.53
CA PRO A 127 -8.89 -2.46 5.75
C PRO A 127 -8.53 -1.14 6.44
N VAL A 128 -8.12 -1.14 7.69
CA VAL A 128 -7.90 0.07 8.48
C VAL A 128 -6.55 0.72 8.14
N GLY A 129 -5.47 -0.07 8.17
CA GLY A 129 -4.10 0.44 8.00
C GLY A 129 -3.65 1.36 9.12
N GLY A 130 -2.47 1.96 8.96
CA GLY A 130 -1.91 2.93 9.91
C GLY A 130 -2.14 4.39 9.51
N ALA A 131 -2.40 4.67 8.22
CA ALA A 131 -2.52 6.04 7.72
C ALA A 131 -3.70 6.80 8.33
N ILE A 132 -4.90 6.19 8.38
CA ILE A 132 -6.08 6.82 9.01
C ILE A 132 -5.85 7.03 10.50
N PRO A 133 -5.47 6.02 11.31
CA PRO A 133 -5.20 6.22 12.74
C PRO A 133 -4.14 7.30 13.02
N MET A 134 -3.07 7.40 12.22
CA MET A 134 -2.08 8.47 12.38
C MET A 134 -2.68 9.85 12.11
N MET A 135 -3.51 10.01 11.08
CA MET A 135 -4.19 11.28 10.79
C MET A 135 -5.18 11.65 11.90
N GLU A 136 -5.95 10.69 12.40
CA GLU A 136 -6.89 10.89 13.52
C GLU A 136 -6.18 11.22 14.82
N ALA A 137 -4.99 10.65 15.05
CA ALA A 137 -4.12 10.99 16.18
C ALA A 137 -3.38 12.34 16.01
N GLY A 138 -3.69 13.12 14.96
CA GLY A 138 -3.15 14.45 14.76
C GLY A 138 -1.68 14.47 14.33
N VAL A 139 -1.25 13.52 13.49
CA VAL A 139 0.15 13.49 13.01
C VAL A 139 0.56 14.81 12.35
N PHE A 140 -0.38 15.48 11.67
CA PHE A 140 -0.15 16.76 10.98
C PHE A 140 -0.79 17.97 11.67
N GLU A 141 -1.17 17.87 12.95
CA GLU A 141 -1.85 18.95 13.67
C GLU A 141 -1.05 20.25 13.68
N ASP A 142 0.27 20.16 13.93
CA ASP A 142 1.17 21.33 13.96
C ASP A 142 1.66 21.77 12.57
N PHE A 143 1.72 20.84 11.62
CA PHE A 143 2.31 21.04 10.28
C PHE A 143 1.55 20.25 9.23
N MET A 144 0.51 20.82 8.65
CA MET A 144 -0.15 20.20 7.52
C MET A 144 0.76 20.24 6.28
N PRO A 145 1.16 19.11 5.70
CA PRO A 145 2.01 19.12 4.52
C PRO A 145 1.27 19.60 3.28
N ASP A 146 1.95 20.41 2.46
CA ASP A 146 1.47 20.83 1.16
C ASP A 146 1.58 19.70 0.13
N VAL A 147 2.55 18.79 0.32
CA VAL A 147 2.82 17.64 -0.55
C VAL A 147 3.36 16.49 0.27
N ILE A 148 2.97 15.26 -0.09
CA ILE A 148 3.49 14.05 0.54
C ILE A 148 4.03 13.07 -0.50
N TYR A 149 5.14 12.40 -0.17
CA TYR A 149 5.74 11.35 -1.00
C TYR A 149 6.00 10.08 -0.19
N ALA A 150 5.85 8.94 -0.86
CA ALA A 150 6.35 7.65 -0.40
C ALA A 150 7.02 6.92 -1.55
N GLN A 151 7.97 6.04 -1.23
CA GLN A 151 8.56 5.13 -2.20
C GLN A 151 8.50 3.69 -1.67
N HIS A 152 8.33 2.74 -2.59
CA HIS A 152 8.33 1.32 -2.30
C HIS A 152 9.39 0.61 -3.14
N VAL A 153 10.15 -0.28 -2.55
CA VAL A 153 11.05 -1.17 -3.29
C VAL A 153 10.24 -2.09 -4.18
N TRP A 154 10.60 -2.19 -5.45
CA TRP A 154 9.83 -2.94 -6.43
C TRP A 154 10.69 -4.00 -7.12
N PRO A 155 10.56 -5.29 -6.71
CA PRO A 155 11.42 -6.35 -7.20
C PRO A 155 11.22 -6.69 -8.69
N TYR A 156 10.13 -6.20 -9.29
CA TYR A 156 9.80 -6.40 -10.71
C TYR A 156 10.36 -5.32 -11.63
N LEU A 157 11.08 -4.35 -11.08
CA LEU A 157 11.73 -3.27 -11.82
C LEU A 157 13.25 -3.40 -11.62
N PRO A 158 14.08 -3.29 -12.69
CA PRO A 158 15.52 -3.35 -12.58
C PRO A 158 16.08 -2.42 -11.50
N ALA A 159 17.12 -2.88 -10.79
CA ALA A 159 17.74 -2.12 -9.72
C ALA A 159 18.18 -0.72 -10.16
N GLY A 160 17.84 0.29 -9.36
CA GLY A 160 18.18 1.69 -9.63
C GLY A 160 17.25 2.41 -10.59
N GLN A 161 16.27 1.75 -11.19
CA GLN A 161 15.20 2.44 -11.93
C GLN A 161 14.13 2.96 -10.98
N ILE A 162 13.52 4.08 -11.34
CA ILE A 162 12.47 4.74 -10.56
C ILE A 162 11.20 4.80 -11.41
N GLY A 163 10.21 4.02 -11.00
CA GLY A 163 8.92 3.93 -11.67
C GLY A 163 7.94 4.97 -11.12
N ILE A 164 7.45 5.87 -11.98
CA ILE A 164 6.50 6.91 -11.58
C ILE A 164 5.43 7.05 -12.67
N ARG A 165 4.16 7.04 -12.25
CA ARG A 165 3.02 7.36 -13.12
C ARG A 165 2.40 8.70 -12.70
N ASP A 166 1.80 9.38 -13.65
CA ASP A 166 1.18 10.68 -13.39
C ASP A 166 -0.17 10.58 -12.66
N ARG A 167 -0.79 9.40 -12.65
CA ARG A 167 -2.07 9.12 -11.98
C ARG A 167 -2.01 7.77 -11.27
N GLU A 168 -2.79 6.80 -11.70
CA GLU A 168 -2.93 5.49 -11.05
C GLU A 168 -1.58 4.77 -10.94
N MET A 169 -1.16 4.47 -9.70
CA MET A 169 0.02 3.67 -9.36
C MET A 169 -0.38 2.29 -8.88
N LEU A 170 -1.30 2.23 -7.89
CA LEU A 170 -1.79 0.98 -7.29
C LEU A 170 -3.31 0.95 -7.31
N GLY A 171 -3.86 -0.26 -7.35
CA GLY A 171 -5.30 -0.49 -7.34
C GLY A 171 -5.93 -0.31 -5.96
N ALA A 172 -7.25 -0.11 -5.95
CA ALA A 172 -8.07 -0.30 -4.76
C ALA A 172 -8.25 -1.79 -4.47
N SER A 173 -8.49 -2.13 -3.22
CA SER A 173 -8.80 -3.51 -2.82
C SER A 173 -10.07 -3.56 -1.98
N ASP A 174 -11.00 -4.42 -2.38
CA ASP A 174 -12.16 -4.77 -1.58
C ASP A 174 -12.22 -6.27 -1.37
N ASN A 175 -12.80 -6.69 -0.26
CA ASN A 175 -13.05 -8.08 0.04
C ASN A 175 -14.56 -8.30 0.22
N PHE A 176 -15.01 -9.51 -0.02
CA PHE A 176 -16.40 -9.85 0.23
C PHE A 176 -16.55 -11.27 0.77
N LYS A 177 -17.59 -11.44 1.55
CA LYS A 177 -18.12 -12.74 1.99
C LYS A 177 -19.61 -12.77 1.69
N VAL A 178 -20.05 -13.82 1.01
CA VAL A 178 -21.46 -14.09 0.70
C VAL A 178 -21.86 -15.40 1.34
N ILE A 179 -22.95 -15.40 2.11
CA ILE A 179 -23.54 -16.61 2.67
C ILE A 179 -24.91 -16.79 2.06
N LEU A 180 -25.04 -17.83 1.23
CA LEU A 180 -26.32 -18.28 0.69
C LEU A 180 -26.95 -19.25 1.68
N LYS A 181 -28.22 -19.01 2.04
CA LYS A 181 -29.00 -19.84 2.97
C LYS A 181 -30.20 -20.42 2.26
N GLY A 182 -30.28 -21.72 2.27
CA GLY A 182 -31.38 -22.49 1.68
C GLY A 182 -32.07 -23.40 2.70
N VAL A 183 -32.93 -24.24 2.21
CA VAL A 183 -33.61 -25.32 2.97
C VAL A 183 -33.05 -26.65 2.51
N GLY A 184 -32.23 -27.27 3.35
CA GLY A 184 -31.62 -28.57 3.06
C GLY A 184 -32.58 -29.73 3.16
N GLY A 185 -32.12 -30.89 2.70
CA GLY A 185 -32.94 -32.10 2.74
C GLY A 185 -32.31 -33.28 1.96
N HIS A 186 -33.12 -34.29 1.73
CA HIS A 186 -32.69 -35.49 1.03
C HIS A 186 -32.49 -35.18 -0.48
N ALA A 187 -31.33 -35.52 -1.03
CA ALA A 187 -30.98 -35.19 -2.41
C ALA A 187 -31.95 -35.78 -3.48
N SER A 188 -32.69 -36.85 -3.15
CA SER A 188 -33.71 -37.41 -4.05
C SER A 188 -35.07 -36.70 -3.98
N LEU A 189 -35.24 -35.72 -3.06
CA LEU A 189 -36.47 -34.96 -2.87
C LEU A 189 -36.22 -33.44 -3.04
N PRO A 190 -35.59 -33.00 -4.14
CA PRO A 190 -35.16 -31.61 -4.30
C PRO A 190 -36.33 -30.61 -4.34
N HIS A 191 -37.55 -31.05 -4.67
CA HIS A 191 -38.75 -30.23 -4.71
C HIS A 191 -39.24 -29.78 -3.32
N LEU A 192 -38.67 -30.32 -2.24
CA LEU A 192 -38.91 -29.93 -0.85
C LEU A 192 -37.82 -29.05 -0.25
N THR A 193 -36.86 -28.65 -1.08
CA THR A 193 -35.62 -27.93 -0.68
C THR A 193 -35.40 -26.68 -1.52
N THR A 194 -34.49 -25.81 -1.07
CA THR A 194 -33.89 -24.74 -1.88
C THR A 194 -32.39 -24.93 -1.81
N ASP A 195 -31.78 -25.27 -2.96
CA ASP A 195 -30.38 -25.73 -3.01
C ASP A 195 -29.39 -24.58 -3.13
N PRO A 196 -28.63 -24.22 -2.06
CA PRO A 196 -27.67 -23.14 -2.11
C PRO A 196 -26.41 -23.48 -2.93
N VAL A 197 -26.13 -24.78 -3.20
CA VAL A 197 -24.99 -25.17 -4.03
C VAL A 197 -25.28 -24.85 -5.49
N VAL A 198 -26.49 -25.11 -5.97
CA VAL A 198 -26.92 -24.72 -7.32
C VAL A 198 -26.89 -23.21 -7.46
N THR A 199 -27.43 -22.48 -6.48
CA THR A 199 -27.43 -21.00 -6.45
C THR A 199 -26.02 -20.44 -6.51
N ALA A 200 -25.08 -21.00 -5.73
CA ALA A 200 -23.68 -20.60 -5.76
C ALA A 200 -23.03 -20.78 -7.12
N GLY A 201 -23.32 -21.89 -7.82
CA GLY A 201 -22.83 -22.13 -9.17
C GLY A 201 -23.25 -21.02 -10.16
N PHE A 202 -24.53 -20.63 -10.16
CA PHE A 202 -25.03 -19.54 -11.00
C PHE A 202 -24.49 -18.17 -10.54
N LEU A 203 -24.37 -17.93 -9.24
CA LEU A 203 -23.82 -16.70 -8.71
C LEU A 203 -22.37 -16.48 -9.14
N ILE A 204 -21.51 -17.51 -9.07
CA ILE A 204 -20.12 -17.44 -9.50
C ILE A 204 -20.03 -16.99 -10.97
N VAL A 205 -20.79 -17.61 -11.85
CA VAL A 205 -20.79 -17.28 -13.29
C VAL A 205 -21.34 -15.86 -13.53
N SER A 206 -22.44 -15.51 -12.83
CA SER A 206 -23.09 -14.19 -12.98
C SER A 206 -22.19 -13.06 -12.53
N LEU A 207 -21.46 -13.20 -11.42
CA LEU A 207 -20.53 -12.19 -10.91
C LEU A 207 -19.39 -11.88 -11.91
N GLN A 208 -18.92 -12.86 -12.70
CA GLN A 208 -17.92 -12.61 -13.75
C GLN A 208 -18.42 -11.65 -14.83
N THR A 209 -19.74 -11.52 -15.00
CA THR A 209 -20.32 -10.58 -15.97
C THR A 209 -20.16 -9.12 -15.57
N ILE A 210 -19.86 -8.84 -14.29
CA ILE A 210 -19.57 -7.48 -13.84
C ILE A 210 -18.38 -6.92 -14.62
N VAL A 211 -17.26 -7.63 -14.59
CA VAL A 211 -16.04 -7.18 -15.29
C VAL A 211 -16.22 -7.25 -16.81
N SER A 212 -16.82 -8.33 -17.32
CA SER A 212 -16.88 -8.57 -18.76
C SER A 212 -18.01 -7.82 -19.50
N ARG A 213 -19.08 -7.36 -18.81
CA ARG A 213 -20.29 -6.80 -19.43
C ARG A 213 -20.83 -5.52 -18.81
N SER A 214 -20.39 -5.15 -17.58
CA SER A 214 -20.95 -3.99 -16.88
C SER A 214 -20.00 -2.80 -16.77
N LEU A 215 -18.72 -3.00 -17.13
CA LEU A 215 -17.66 -1.98 -17.05
C LEU A 215 -17.14 -1.59 -18.42
N ASP A 216 -16.58 -0.39 -18.52
CA ASP A 216 -15.80 0.03 -19.68
C ASP A 216 -14.49 -0.80 -19.73
N PRO A 217 -14.20 -1.52 -20.84
CA PRO A 217 -13.02 -2.39 -20.93
C PRO A 217 -11.68 -1.64 -20.86
N ARG A 218 -11.69 -0.31 -20.93
CA ARG A 218 -10.51 0.54 -20.75
C ARG A 218 -10.15 0.73 -19.27
N HIS A 219 -11.02 0.33 -18.33
CA HIS A 219 -10.83 0.42 -16.89
C HIS A 219 -10.53 -0.99 -16.34
N PRO A 220 -9.25 -1.38 -16.20
CA PRO A 220 -8.88 -2.69 -15.71
C PRO A 220 -9.45 -2.96 -14.32
N SER A 221 -10.04 -4.14 -14.16
CA SER A 221 -10.64 -4.56 -12.91
C SER A 221 -10.54 -6.08 -12.77
N VAL A 222 -10.44 -6.56 -11.53
CA VAL A 222 -10.41 -7.99 -11.22
C VAL A 222 -11.48 -8.29 -10.17
N LEU A 223 -12.26 -9.34 -10.38
CA LEU A 223 -13.16 -9.93 -9.39
C LEU A 223 -12.80 -11.41 -9.29
N THR A 224 -12.34 -11.82 -8.11
CA THR A 224 -11.93 -13.19 -7.84
C THR A 224 -12.78 -13.77 -6.71
N ILE A 225 -13.32 -14.97 -6.92
CA ILE A 225 -13.87 -15.81 -5.85
C ILE A 225 -12.75 -16.77 -5.46
N GLY A 226 -12.15 -16.55 -4.30
CA GLY A 226 -10.98 -17.28 -3.82
C GLY A 226 -11.33 -18.55 -3.08
N SER A 227 -12.51 -18.60 -2.44
CA SER A 227 -12.97 -19.80 -1.74
C SER A 227 -14.47 -20.02 -1.87
N ILE A 228 -14.87 -21.28 -1.81
CA ILE A 228 -16.26 -21.72 -1.71
C ILE A 228 -16.36 -22.92 -0.75
N HIS A 229 -17.26 -22.85 0.20
CA HIS A 229 -17.49 -23.90 1.17
C HIS A 229 -18.98 -24.20 1.32
N GLY A 230 -19.37 -25.46 1.15
CA GLY A 230 -20.76 -25.91 1.30
C GLY A 230 -20.94 -27.39 1.03
N GLY A 231 -22.06 -27.93 1.52
CA GLY A 231 -22.35 -29.35 1.43
C GLY A 231 -21.64 -30.20 2.49
N THR A 232 -22.22 -31.35 2.82
CA THR A 232 -21.69 -32.29 3.84
C THR A 232 -21.56 -33.71 3.33
N ALA A 233 -22.48 -34.16 2.44
CA ALA A 233 -22.48 -35.49 1.87
C ALA A 233 -23.17 -35.46 0.49
N HIS A 234 -22.84 -36.43 -0.38
CA HIS A 234 -23.35 -36.51 -1.74
C HIS A 234 -24.86 -36.71 -1.86
N ASN A 235 -25.50 -37.20 -0.82
CA ASN A 235 -26.95 -37.50 -0.76
C ASN A 235 -27.72 -36.51 0.11
N VAL A 236 -27.13 -35.40 0.52
CA VAL A 236 -27.72 -34.36 1.37
C VAL A 236 -27.58 -32.99 0.70
N ILE A 237 -28.69 -32.30 0.49
CA ILE A 237 -28.71 -30.89 0.15
C ILE A 237 -28.43 -30.10 1.44
N GLY A 238 -27.35 -29.33 1.46
CA GLY A 238 -26.95 -28.53 2.60
C GLY A 238 -27.83 -27.29 2.78
N ASN A 239 -27.76 -26.68 3.97
CA ASN A 239 -28.50 -25.43 4.25
C ASN A 239 -27.76 -24.17 3.84
N THR A 240 -26.44 -24.25 3.72
CA THR A 240 -25.61 -23.03 3.49
C THR A 240 -24.47 -23.29 2.53
N VAL A 241 -24.11 -22.24 1.77
CA VAL A 241 -22.85 -22.13 1.03
C VAL A 241 -22.26 -20.77 1.30
N THR A 242 -20.95 -20.74 1.61
CA THR A 242 -20.18 -19.51 1.80
C THR A 242 -19.21 -19.32 0.63
N LEU A 243 -19.19 -18.12 0.06
CA LEU A 243 -18.23 -17.69 -0.93
C LEU A 243 -17.43 -16.51 -0.36
N GLU A 244 -16.11 -16.51 -0.56
CA GLU A 244 -15.25 -15.38 -0.20
C GLU A 244 -14.37 -15.00 -1.38
N GLY A 245 -14.12 -13.70 -1.53
CA GLY A 245 -13.35 -13.21 -2.66
C GLY A 245 -12.85 -11.79 -2.50
N SER A 246 -12.19 -11.31 -3.55
CA SER A 246 -11.64 -9.96 -3.59
C SER A 246 -11.92 -9.26 -4.91
N ILE A 247 -11.93 -7.94 -4.86
CA ILE A 247 -12.13 -7.05 -6.02
C ILE A 247 -10.96 -6.07 -6.06
N ARG A 248 -10.41 -5.84 -7.26
CA ARG A 248 -9.35 -4.86 -7.51
C ARG A 248 -9.77 -3.91 -8.62
N THR A 249 -9.51 -2.60 -8.43
CA THR A 249 -9.89 -1.55 -9.39
C THR A 249 -8.92 -0.38 -9.35
N PHE A 250 -8.88 0.43 -10.41
CA PHE A 250 -8.09 1.67 -10.40
C PHE A 250 -8.89 2.94 -10.20
N GLY A 251 -10.15 2.98 -10.50
CA GLY A 251 -10.96 4.21 -10.43
C GLY A 251 -12.08 4.10 -9.42
N GLU A 252 -12.36 5.17 -8.69
CA GLU A 252 -13.45 5.19 -7.70
C GLU A 252 -14.83 4.99 -8.33
N ASP A 253 -15.10 5.59 -9.50
CA ASP A 253 -16.35 5.38 -10.23
C ASP A 253 -16.53 3.92 -10.64
N THR A 254 -15.44 3.28 -11.07
CA THR A 254 -15.42 1.85 -11.42
C THR A 254 -15.67 0.99 -10.18
N ARG A 255 -15.02 1.30 -9.05
CA ARG A 255 -15.19 0.63 -7.77
C ARG A 255 -16.63 0.68 -7.30
N LYS A 256 -17.22 1.87 -7.32
CA LYS A 256 -18.63 2.08 -6.97
C LYS A 256 -19.56 1.29 -7.88
N ARG A 257 -19.34 1.32 -9.20
CA ARG A 257 -20.13 0.56 -10.16
C ARG A 257 -20.06 -0.93 -9.94
N ILE A 258 -18.87 -1.48 -9.63
CA ILE A 258 -18.72 -2.90 -9.30
C ILE A 258 -19.51 -3.24 -8.05
N LYS A 259 -19.39 -2.45 -6.99
CA LYS A 259 -20.12 -2.66 -5.73
C LYS A 259 -21.64 -2.67 -5.96
N GLU A 260 -22.18 -1.72 -6.68
CA GLU A 260 -23.61 -1.66 -7.03
C GLU A 260 -24.05 -2.93 -7.77
N ARG A 261 -23.31 -3.34 -8.81
CA ARG A 261 -23.62 -4.54 -9.60
C ARG A 261 -23.43 -5.82 -8.80
N PHE A 262 -22.46 -5.86 -7.89
CA PHE A 262 -22.23 -7.00 -7.01
C PHE A 262 -23.46 -7.27 -6.13
N TYR A 263 -23.96 -6.25 -5.44
CA TYR A 263 -25.17 -6.37 -4.62
C TYR A 263 -26.38 -6.76 -5.45
N GLU A 264 -26.60 -6.08 -6.58
CA GLU A 264 -27.74 -6.34 -7.45
C GLU A 264 -27.74 -7.80 -7.98
N ILE A 265 -26.62 -8.28 -8.49
CA ILE A 265 -26.53 -9.65 -9.04
C ILE A 265 -26.67 -10.68 -7.92
N THR A 266 -25.99 -10.46 -6.80
CA THR A 266 -25.99 -11.42 -5.68
C THR A 266 -27.39 -11.59 -5.11
N THR A 267 -28.10 -10.49 -4.88
CA THR A 267 -29.48 -10.51 -4.36
C THR A 267 -30.44 -11.17 -5.36
N ASN A 268 -30.40 -10.75 -6.63
CA ASN A 268 -31.33 -11.27 -7.63
C ASN A 268 -31.09 -12.76 -7.95
N VAL A 269 -29.85 -13.23 -7.95
CA VAL A 269 -29.55 -14.66 -8.17
C VAL A 269 -30.03 -15.47 -6.95
N ALA A 270 -29.82 -15.00 -5.73
CA ALA A 270 -30.33 -15.69 -4.56
C ALA A 270 -31.86 -15.81 -4.57
N GLU A 271 -32.55 -14.70 -4.87
CA GLU A 271 -34.02 -14.65 -4.99
C GLU A 271 -34.55 -15.58 -6.09
N MET A 272 -33.90 -15.63 -7.26
CA MET A 272 -34.29 -16.49 -8.38
C MET A 272 -34.38 -17.97 -7.98
N TYR A 273 -33.53 -18.41 -7.05
CA TYR A 273 -33.49 -19.80 -6.55
C TYR A 273 -34.08 -19.95 -5.15
N ASN A 274 -34.84 -18.97 -4.67
CA ASN A 274 -35.47 -18.94 -3.35
C ASN A 274 -34.52 -19.19 -2.17
N ASN A 275 -33.29 -18.62 -2.27
CA ASN A 275 -32.34 -18.63 -1.18
C ASN A 275 -32.30 -17.25 -0.53
N GLU A 276 -32.10 -17.23 0.79
CA GLU A 276 -31.72 -16.02 1.50
C GLU A 276 -30.21 -15.75 1.28
N VAL A 277 -29.80 -14.48 1.35
CA VAL A 277 -28.40 -14.10 1.19
C VAL A 277 -27.97 -13.08 2.24
N GLU A 278 -26.81 -13.31 2.82
CA GLU A 278 -26.08 -12.35 3.64
C GLU A 278 -24.83 -11.93 2.88
N ILE A 279 -24.60 -10.61 2.79
CA ILE A 279 -23.46 -10.02 2.09
C ILE A 279 -22.67 -9.19 3.08
N ASP A 280 -21.45 -9.58 3.36
CA ASP A 280 -20.43 -8.76 4.02
C ASP A 280 -19.46 -8.27 2.95
N TYR A 281 -19.51 -6.97 2.63
CA TYR A 281 -18.65 -6.31 1.66
C TYR A 281 -17.79 -5.30 2.38
N GLN A 282 -16.48 -5.55 2.42
CA GLN A 282 -15.50 -4.73 3.12
C GLN A 282 -14.71 -3.90 2.11
N GLU A 283 -14.93 -2.59 2.12
CA GLU A 283 -14.07 -1.67 1.38
C GLU A 283 -12.72 -1.58 2.07
N GLY A 284 -11.66 -1.95 1.35
CA GLY A 284 -10.28 -1.80 1.79
C GLY A 284 -9.67 -0.46 1.35
N TYR A 285 -8.40 -0.49 0.97
CA TYR A 285 -7.70 0.74 0.56
C TYR A 285 -8.21 1.24 -0.79
N PRO A 286 -8.37 2.57 -0.96
CA PRO A 286 -8.66 3.15 -2.27
C PRO A 286 -7.45 3.01 -3.21
N ALA A 287 -7.67 3.28 -4.49
CA ALA A 287 -6.58 3.32 -5.46
C ALA A 287 -5.54 4.39 -5.07
N THR A 288 -4.26 4.05 -5.19
CA THR A 288 -3.17 5.01 -5.02
C THR A 288 -3.01 5.82 -6.30
N VAL A 289 -3.46 7.06 -6.26
CA VAL A 289 -3.51 7.95 -7.43
C VAL A 289 -2.61 9.15 -7.21
N ASN A 290 -1.52 9.22 -7.95
CA ASN A 290 -0.58 10.32 -7.91
C ASN A 290 -1.19 11.63 -8.42
N THR A 291 -0.85 12.73 -7.77
CA THR A 291 -1.14 14.07 -8.31
C THR A 291 -0.19 14.35 -9.47
N PRO A 292 -0.70 14.61 -10.70
CA PRO A 292 0.13 14.69 -11.90
C PRO A 292 1.29 15.69 -11.81
N ARG A 293 1.06 16.84 -11.17
CA ARG A 293 2.11 17.86 -10.98
C ARG A 293 3.29 17.30 -10.18
N TRP A 294 3.01 16.65 -9.07
CA TRP A 294 4.02 16.16 -8.14
C TRP A 294 4.71 14.90 -8.65
N ALA A 295 3.98 14.04 -9.36
CA ALA A 295 4.59 12.90 -10.07
C ALA A 295 5.60 13.35 -11.14
N ARG A 296 5.26 14.40 -11.93
CA ARG A 296 6.19 14.96 -12.93
C ARG A 296 7.39 15.65 -12.28
N LEU A 297 7.21 16.33 -11.15
CA LEU A 297 8.33 16.89 -10.40
C LEU A 297 9.24 15.78 -9.88
N ALA A 298 8.69 14.74 -9.25
CA ALA A 298 9.45 13.59 -8.76
C ALA A 298 10.23 12.90 -9.88
N ARG A 299 9.63 12.74 -11.08
CA ARG A 299 10.32 12.21 -12.25
C ARG A 299 11.50 13.10 -12.67
N ARG A 300 11.33 14.43 -12.71
CA ARG A 300 12.45 15.35 -13.01
C ARG A 300 13.56 15.26 -11.96
N SER A 301 13.21 15.16 -10.67
CA SER A 301 14.19 15.00 -9.58
C SER A 301 15.00 13.72 -9.73
N ALA A 302 14.34 12.60 -10.08
CA ALA A 302 15.01 11.33 -10.36
C ALA A 302 15.94 11.44 -11.58
N GLN A 303 15.46 12.04 -12.67
CA GLN A 303 16.26 12.24 -13.89
C GLN A 303 17.47 13.14 -13.67
N ASN A 304 17.35 14.14 -12.82
CA ASN A 304 18.46 15.03 -12.48
C ASN A 304 19.56 14.32 -11.65
N LEU A 305 19.18 13.32 -10.84
CA LEU A 305 20.14 12.54 -10.05
C LEU A 305 20.77 11.39 -10.84
N PHE A 306 19.96 10.67 -11.61
CA PHE A 306 20.33 9.36 -12.13
C PHE A 306 20.30 9.25 -13.66
N GLY A 307 19.94 10.34 -14.34
CA GLY A 307 19.80 10.38 -15.80
C GLY A 307 18.39 9.99 -16.28
N LYS A 308 18.13 10.28 -17.55
CA LYS A 308 16.78 10.08 -18.13
C LYS A 308 16.35 8.61 -18.18
N ASP A 309 17.31 7.71 -18.40
CA ASP A 309 17.05 6.27 -18.52
C ASP A 309 16.68 5.62 -17.18
N ALA A 310 16.91 6.32 -16.06
CA ALA A 310 16.51 5.84 -14.73
C ALA A 310 15.00 5.89 -14.48
N THR A 311 14.20 6.53 -15.36
CA THR A 311 12.75 6.67 -15.18
C THR A 311 11.96 6.06 -16.33
N PRO A 312 11.90 4.73 -16.47
CA PRO A 312 11.16 4.07 -17.54
C PRO A 312 9.66 4.31 -17.40
N MET A 313 8.93 4.09 -18.50
CA MET A 313 7.48 3.96 -18.42
C MET A 313 7.15 2.63 -17.75
N ILE A 314 6.21 2.66 -16.82
CA ILE A 314 5.74 1.48 -16.08
C ILE A 314 4.22 1.35 -16.19
N GLU A 315 3.73 0.13 -16.06
CA GLU A 315 2.31 -0.13 -15.87
C GLU A 315 1.93 0.01 -14.38
N PRO A 316 0.66 0.34 -14.06
CA PRO A 316 0.19 0.35 -12.69
C PRO A 316 0.06 -1.09 -12.17
N ALA A 317 0.16 -1.29 -10.85
CA ALA A 317 0.00 -2.60 -10.24
C ALA A 317 -1.35 -2.75 -9.54
N MET A 318 -1.89 -3.98 -9.53
CA MET A 318 -3.14 -4.31 -8.83
C MET A 318 -2.95 -4.57 -7.32
N ALA A 319 -1.74 -4.32 -6.78
CA ALA A 319 -1.52 -4.23 -5.34
C ALA A 319 -2.27 -3.03 -4.76
N SER A 320 -2.43 -2.99 -3.45
CA SER A 320 -3.08 -1.88 -2.74
C SER A 320 -2.17 -1.38 -1.61
N GLU A 321 -2.36 -0.13 -1.19
CA GLU A 321 -1.48 0.57 -0.26
C GLU A 321 -2.28 1.63 0.51
N ASP A 322 -2.12 1.71 1.82
CA ASP A 322 -2.86 2.66 2.67
C ASP A 322 -2.34 4.10 2.58
N PHE A 323 -1.16 4.33 1.98
CA PHE A 323 -0.70 5.66 1.59
C PHE A 323 -1.71 6.41 0.73
N SER A 324 -2.56 5.68 0.00
CA SER A 324 -3.70 6.21 -0.73
C SER A 324 -4.61 7.08 0.15
N ARG A 325 -4.73 6.77 1.45
CA ARG A 325 -5.51 7.54 2.42
C ARG A 325 -4.91 8.93 2.70
N PHE A 326 -3.58 9.04 2.70
CA PHE A 326 -2.94 10.36 2.73
C PHE A 326 -3.21 11.13 1.44
N LEU A 327 -3.14 10.46 0.28
CA LEU A 327 -3.39 11.10 -1.02
C LEU A 327 -4.82 11.58 -1.22
N GLU A 328 -5.80 11.05 -0.48
CA GLU A 328 -7.17 11.59 -0.44
C GLU A 328 -7.23 12.99 0.21
N LYS A 329 -6.25 13.34 1.04
CA LYS A 329 -6.22 14.60 1.81
C LYS A 329 -5.10 15.54 1.40
N ILE A 330 -3.98 15.01 0.95
CA ILE A 330 -2.74 15.73 0.69
C ILE A 330 -2.27 15.37 -0.71
N PRO A 331 -2.05 16.34 -1.62
CA PRO A 331 -1.51 16.03 -2.93
C PRO A 331 -0.09 15.45 -2.81
N GLY A 332 0.23 14.49 -3.67
CA GLY A 332 1.54 13.83 -3.58
C GLY A 332 1.78 12.79 -4.65
N ALA A 333 2.76 11.94 -4.42
CA ALA A 333 3.05 10.82 -5.30
C ALA A 333 3.65 9.62 -4.55
N TYR A 334 3.24 8.44 -5.00
CA TYR A 334 3.81 7.15 -4.66
C TYR A 334 4.73 6.69 -5.78
N ILE A 335 5.89 6.16 -5.44
CA ILE A 335 6.98 5.90 -6.36
C ILE A 335 7.50 4.48 -6.16
N PHE A 336 7.78 3.75 -7.25
CA PHE A 336 8.50 2.49 -7.19
C PHE A 336 10.00 2.72 -7.34
N LEU A 337 10.79 2.13 -6.45
CA LEU A 337 12.23 2.01 -6.58
C LEU A 337 12.56 0.58 -7.03
N GLY A 338 13.07 0.43 -8.23
CA GLY A 338 13.52 -0.86 -8.74
C GLY A 338 14.59 -1.46 -7.84
N ALA A 339 14.35 -2.67 -7.38
CA ALA A 339 15.19 -3.37 -6.42
C ALA A 339 15.45 -4.83 -6.83
N GLN A 340 15.30 -5.14 -8.12
CA GLN A 340 15.55 -6.48 -8.65
C GLN A 340 16.96 -6.97 -8.32
N MET A 341 17.08 -8.21 -7.88
CA MET A 341 18.36 -8.87 -7.64
C MET A 341 19.16 -8.98 -8.95
N GLU A 342 20.49 -8.99 -8.88
CA GLU A 342 21.35 -9.15 -10.06
C GLU A 342 21.06 -10.45 -10.80
N ASN A 343 20.88 -11.54 -10.05
CA ASN A 343 20.41 -12.80 -10.60
C ASN A 343 18.88 -12.82 -10.60
N SER A 344 18.28 -12.60 -11.76
CA SER A 344 16.82 -12.59 -11.92
C SER A 344 16.14 -13.94 -11.62
N GLU A 345 16.86 -15.06 -11.67
CA GLU A 345 16.33 -16.40 -11.31
C GLU A 345 16.13 -16.53 -9.79
N GLU A 346 16.90 -15.78 -8.99
CA GLU A 346 16.76 -15.73 -7.54
C GLU A 346 15.68 -14.75 -7.08
N GLN A 347 15.22 -13.85 -7.97
CA GLN A 347 14.23 -12.85 -7.63
C GLN A 347 12.91 -13.49 -7.21
N LYS A 348 12.48 -13.18 -5.99
CA LYS A 348 11.16 -13.51 -5.45
C LYS A 348 10.29 -12.26 -5.40
N GLY A 349 8.97 -12.47 -5.49
CA GLY A 349 8.00 -11.40 -5.37
C GLY A 349 7.82 -10.93 -3.93
N LEU A 350 7.10 -9.83 -3.78
CA LEU A 350 6.62 -9.37 -2.46
C LEU A 350 5.79 -10.48 -1.81
N HIS A 351 5.88 -10.60 -0.48
CA HIS A 351 5.22 -11.61 0.37
C HIS A 351 5.69 -13.06 0.15
N ASP A 352 6.75 -13.29 -0.65
CA ASP A 352 7.39 -14.61 -0.72
C ASP A 352 8.29 -14.81 0.51
N PRO A 353 8.30 -15.99 1.14
CA PRO A 353 9.16 -16.29 2.30
C PRO A 353 10.67 -16.19 1.99
N ARG A 354 11.05 -16.10 0.73
CA ARG A 354 12.44 -15.90 0.27
C ARG A 354 12.63 -14.54 -0.41
N PHE A 355 11.72 -13.59 -0.16
CA PHE A 355 11.85 -12.22 -0.68
C PHE A 355 13.17 -11.61 -0.24
N ASN A 356 13.86 -10.96 -1.15
CA ASN A 356 15.04 -10.13 -0.90
C ASN A 356 15.19 -9.08 -2.01
N ILE A 357 16.02 -8.08 -1.77
CA ILE A 357 16.26 -6.95 -2.66
C ILE A 357 17.75 -6.73 -2.92
N ASN A 358 18.06 -6.07 -4.01
CA ASN A 358 19.40 -5.53 -4.23
C ASN A 358 19.62 -4.32 -3.29
N GLU A 359 20.45 -4.49 -2.27
CA GLU A 359 20.73 -3.46 -1.25
C GLU A 359 21.50 -2.23 -1.79
N GLU A 360 22.11 -2.32 -2.97
CA GLU A 360 22.82 -1.20 -3.59
C GLU A 360 21.88 -0.05 -3.99
N VAL A 361 20.57 -0.31 -4.06
CA VAL A 361 19.56 0.73 -4.34
C VAL A 361 19.26 1.63 -3.13
N LEU A 362 19.59 1.23 -1.92
CA LEU A 362 19.29 1.98 -0.71
C LEU A 362 19.85 3.42 -0.71
N PRO A 363 21.12 3.67 -1.09
CA PRO A 363 21.62 5.03 -1.22
C PRO A 363 20.87 5.86 -2.26
N MET A 364 20.43 5.23 -3.35
CA MET A 364 19.69 5.91 -4.42
C MET A 364 18.30 6.34 -3.92
N GLY A 365 17.58 5.45 -3.23
CA GLY A 365 16.28 5.76 -2.65
C GLY A 365 16.36 6.90 -1.63
N ALA A 366 17.37 6.89 -0.75
CA ALA A 366 17.58 7.96 0.22
C ALA A 366 17.91 9.30 -0.45
N ALA A 367 18.79 9.30 -1.45
CA ALA A 367 19.14 10.50 -2.22
C ALA A 367 17.93 11.05 -2.98
N PHE A 368 17.11 10.16 -3.57
CA PHE A 368 15.89 10.55 -4.27
C PHE A 368 14.87 11.20 -3.33
N LEU A 369 14.58 10.60 -2.16
CA LEU A 369 13.68 11.16 -1.17
C LEU A 369 14.13 12.56 -0.71
N ALA A 370 15.41 12.72 -0.40
CA ALA A 370 15.94 14.03 -0.03
C ALA A 370 15.81 15.06 -1.17
N LYS A 371 16.16 14.66 -2.40
CA LYS A 371 16.09 15.52 -3.57
C LYS A 371 14.67 15.97 -3.90
N VAL A 372 13.71 15.04 -3.92
CA VAL A 372 12.32 15.38 -4.25
C VAL A 372 11.70 16.32 -3.21
N ALA A 373 12.05 16.17 -1.92
CA ALA A 373 11.61 17.10 -0.88
C ALA A 373 12.14 18.52 -1.11
N ILE A 374 13.46 18.67 -1.36
CA ILE A 374 14.09 19.96 -1.64
C ILE A 374 13.52 20.59 -2.91
N ASP A 375 13.41 19.84 -3.99
CA ASP A 375 12.87 20.34 -5.27
C ASP A 375 11.43 20.81 -5.12
N THR A 376 10.62 20.07 -4.33
CA THR A 376 9.24 20.44 -4.06
C THR A 376 9.13 21.74 -3.25
N LEU A 377 9.95 21.88 -2.21
CA LEU A 377 9.98 23.12 -1.42
C LEU A 377 10.39 24.33 -2.28
N ASN A 378 11.36 24.16 -3.17
CA ASN A 378 11.79 25.21 -4.11
C ASN A 378 10.68 25.56 -5.13
N GLU A 379 10.02 24.58 -5.70
CA GLU A 379 8.88 24.78 -6.61
C GLU A 379 7.72 25.53 -5.93
N LEU A 380 7.43 25.18 -4.67
CA LEU A 380 6.39 25.85 -3.87
C LEU A 380 6.75 27.30 -3.53
N LYS A 381 8.03 27.58 -3.23
CA LYS A 381 8.54 28.92 -2.99
C LYS A 381 8.38 29.82 -4.23
N GLU A 382 8.79 29.35 -5.40
CA GLU A 382 8.71 30.10 -6.65
C GLU A 382 7.25 30.48 -7.01
N ASN A 383 6.30 29.58 -6.78
CA ASN A 383 4.89 29.85 -7.05
C ASN A 383 4.28 30.85 -6.07
N THR A 384 4.77 30.92 -4.84
CA THR A 384 4.32 31.95 -3.88
C THR A 384 4.79 33.32 -4.33
N ILE A 385 5.97 33.45 -4.89
CA ILE A 385 6.51 34.71 -5.41
C ILE A 385 5.73 35.20 -6.65
N ARG A 386 5.31 34.28 -7.55
CA ARG A 386 4.54 34.63 -8.75
C ARG A 386 3.15 35.22 -8.43
N ILE A 387 2.46 34.71 -7.39
CA ILE A 387 1.15 35.22 -6.96
C ILE A 387 1.24 36.67 -6.40
N TRP A 388 2.42 37.14 -5.98
CA TRP A 388 2.62 38.49 -5.47
C TRP A 388 3.10 39.47 -6.53
N ILE A 389 3.39 39.01 -7.76
CA ILE A 389 3.91 39.83 -8.87
C ILE A 389 2.84 40.03 -9.96
N ASP A 390 1.81 39.21 -10.04
CA ASP A 390 0.64 39.31 -10.90
C ASP A 390 -0.53 39.98 -10.11
#